data_ed0a549645e6571600a56a88c24f74f9
#
_entry.id   ed0a549645e6571600a56a88c24f74f9
#
_cell.length_a   1.000
_cell.length_b   1.000
_cell.length_c   1.000
_cell.angle_alpha   90.00
_cell.angle_beta   90.00
_cell.angle_gamma   90.00
#
_symmetry.space_group_name_H-M   'P 1'
#
loop_
_entity.id
_entity.type
_entity.pdbx_description
1 polymer ?
#
loop_
_entity_poly.entity_id
_entity_poly.type
_entity_poly.pdbx_seq_one_letter_code
_entity_poly.pdbx_strand_id
1 'polypeptide(L)'
;MLSIIVLEDDALQRHRVGRLLDEAVEESKAVVDGITFYEQGQELLDADRGSGKSMVYLLDIDLKNQTKQGLDIGLEIRKEDLKAQIAFVTAYSEFMPLT
;
A
#
# COMPACT_ATOMS: atom_id res chain seq x y z
N MET A 1 16.42 1.54 3.62
CA MET A 1 15.69 0.72 2.65
C MET A 1 14.19 0.92 2.80
N LEU A 2 13.47 0.94 1.68
CA LEU A 2 12.02 1.08 1.70
C LEU A 2 11.37 -0.30 1.62
N SER A 3 10.31 -0.49 2.39
CA SER A 3 9.45 -1.65 2.26
C SER A 3 8.10 -1.17 1.77
N ILE A 4 7.67 -1.65 0.62
CA ILE A 4 6.43 -1.21 -0.01
C ILE A 4 5.37 -2.29 0.15
N ILE A 5 4.23 -1.90 0.67
CA ILE A 5 3.09 -2.81 0.88
C ILE A 5 1.91 -2.27 0.08
N VAL A 6 1.33 -3.12 -0.74
CA VAL A 6 0.22 -2.77 -1.62
C VAL A 6 -1.00 -3.59 -1.23
N LEU A 7 -2.12 -2.93 -1.02
CA LEU A 7 -3.41 -3.57 -0.78
C LEU A 7 -4.30 -3.33 -1.99
N GLU A 8 -4.56 -4.38 -2.74
CA GLU A 8 -5.37 -4.32 -3.95
C GLU A 8 -6.00 -5.68 -4.22
N ASP A 9 -7.32 -5.75 -4.28
CA ASP A 9 -8.04 -6.99 -4.48
C ASP A 9 -8.23 -7.38 -5.95
N ASP A 10 -8.06 -6.44 -6.88
CA ASP A 10 -8.19 -6.70 -8.32
C ASP A 10 -6.84 -7.09 -8.91
N ALA A 11 -6.77 -8.28 -9.53
CA ALA A 11 -5.54 -8.80 -10.12
C ALA A 11 -4.97 -7.88 -11.20
N LEU A 12 -5.83 -7.30 -12.05
CA LEU A 12 -5.38 -6.40 -13.11
C LEU A 12 -4.77 -5.13 -12.53
N GLN A 13 -5.40 -4.55 -11.52
CA GLN A 13 -4.90 -3.36 -10.85
C GLN A 13 -3.59 -3.66 -10.12
N ARG A 14 -3.47 -4.83 -9.47
CA ARG A 14 -2.20 -5.24 -8.85
C ARG A 14 -1.08 -5.26 -9.86
N HIS A 15 -1.34 -5.79 -11.05
CA HIS A 15 -0.34 -5.84 -12.11
C HIS A 15 0.08 -4.44 -12.54
N ARG A 16 -0.88 -3.55 -12.73
CA ARG A 16 -0.61 -2.15 -13.13
C ARG A 16 0.20 -1.40 -12.09
N VAL A 17 -0.22 -1.53 -10.83
CA VAL A 17 0.48 -0.87 -9.72
C VAL A 17 1.90 -1.42 -9.60
N GLY A 18 2.06 -2.73 -9.73
CA GLY A 18 3.38 -3.36 -9.70
C GLY A 18 4.32 -2.82 -10.75
N ARG A 19 3.83 -2.66 -11.98
CA ARG A 19 4.64 -2.11 -13.08
C ARG A 19 5.02 -0.65 -12.82
N LEU A 20 4.07 0.15 -12.36
CA LEU A 20 4.35 1.55 -12.04
C LEU A 20 5.37 1.69 -10.92
N LEU A 21 5.28 0.82 -9.90
CA LEU A 21 6.24 0.82 -8.81
C LEU A 21 7.63 0.42 -9.28
N ASP A 22 7.73 -0.61 -10.11
CA ASP A 22 9.02 -1.04 -10.66
C ASP A 22 9.69 0.09 -11.43
N GLU A 23 8.95 0.79 -12.27
CA GLU A 23 9.46 1.93 -13.02
C GLU A 23 9.89 3.08 -12.11
N ALA A 24 9.07 3.40 -11.12
CA ALA A 24 9.36 4.48 -10.18
C ALA A 24 10.61 4.19 -9.35
N VAL A 25 10.75 2.96 -8.88
CA VAL A 25 11.92 2.54 -8.10
C VAL A 25 13.17 2.62 -8.96
N GLU A 26 13.10 2.15 -10.20
CA GLU A 26 14.23 2.20 -11.12
C GLU A 26 14.67 3.62 -11.41
N GLU A 27 13.72 4.52 -11.69
CA GLU A 27 14.03 5.92 -11.97
C GLU A 27 14.58 6.66 -10.76
N SER A 28 14.03 6.40 -9.58
CA SER A 28 14.44 7.09 -8.36
C SER A 28 15.75 6.58 -7.80
N LYS A 29 16.18 5.40 -8.22
CA LYS A 29 17.35 4.69 -7.67
C LYS A 29 17.21 4.43 -6.17
N ALA A 30 15.97 4.38 -5.68
CA ALA A 30 15.71 4.08 -4.28
C ALA A 30 16.09 2.64 -3.98
N VAL A 31 16.60 2.42 -2.77
CA VAL A 31 16.87 1.06 -2.30
C VAL A 31 15.60 0.52 -1.67
N VAL A 32 15.03 -0.50 -2.28
CA VAL A 32 13.78 -1.12 -1.84
C VAL A 32 14.07 -2.53 -1.35
N ASP A 33 13.62 -2.81 -0.12
CA ASP A 33 13.78 -4.12 0.49
C ASP A 33 12.86 -5.15 -0.17
N GLY A 34 11.65 -4.73 -0.51
CA GLY A 34 10.69 -5.59 -1.20
C GLY A 34 9.37 -4.89 -1.41
N ILE A 35 8.58 -5.49 -2.30
CA ILE A 35 7.21 -5.05 -2.56
C ILE A 35 6.31 -6.25 -2.26
N THR A 36 5.38 -6.09 -1.32
CA THR A 36 4.46 -7.16 -0.92
C THR A 36 3.04 -6.76 -1.25
N PHE A 37 2.30 -7.67 -1.86
CA PHE A 37 0.91 -7.45 -2.24
C PHE A 37 -0.02 -8.24 -1.35
N TYR A 38 -1.10 -7.60 -0.91
CA TYR A 38 -2.18 -8.24 -0.19
C TYR A 38 -3.49 -8.00 -0.92
N GLU A 39 -4.35 -9.00 -0.94
CA GLU A 39 -5.69 -8.89 -1.52
C GLU A 39 -6.72 -8.45 -0.49
N GLN A 40 -6.49 -8.79 0.77
CA GLN A 40 -7.43 -8.50 1.84
C GLN A 40 -6.80 -7.65 2.93
N GLY A 41 -7.56 -6.66 3.39
CA GLY A 41 -7.09 -5.76 4.42
C GLY A 41 -6.74 -6.45 5.73
N GLN A 42 -7.52 -7.47 6.11
CA GLN A 42 -7.27 -8.19 7.35
C GLN A 42 -5.95 -8.96 7.31
N GLU A 43 -5.62 -9.55 6.16
CA GLU A 43 -4.34 -10.22 6.01
C GLU A 43 -3.17 -9.25 6.18
N LEU A 44 -3.31 -8.06 5.62
CA LEU A 44 -2.30 -7.01 5.75
C LEU A 44 -2.13 -6.62 7.22
N LEU A 45 -3.23 -6.39 7.92
CA LEU A 45 -3.18 -5.98 9.33
C LEU A 45 -2.61 -7.06 10.24
N ASP A 46 -2.86 -8.33 9.92
CA ASP A 46 -2.38 -9.46 10.71
C ASP A 46 -0.92 -9.82 10.42
N ALA A 47 -0.38 -9.33 9.33
CA ALA A 47 0.99 -9.65 8.93
C ALA A 47 2.01 -8.98 9.83
N ASP A 48 3.17 -9.64 9.98
CA ASP A 48 4.30 -9.06 10.69
C ASP A 48 5.02 -8.10 9.76
N ARG A 49 4.74 -6.82 9.94
CA ARG A 49 5.29 -5.75 9.10
C ARG A 49 6.30 -4.94 9.90
N GLY A 50 7.20 -4.28 9.19
CA GLY A 50 8.07 -3.32 9.81
C GLY A 50 7.32 -2.04 10.21
N SER A 51 8.06 -1.05 10.69
CA SER A 51 7.48 0.23 11.09
C SER A 51 8.44 1.38 10.75
N GLY A 52 7.90 2.59 10.79
CA GLY A 52 8.67 3.81 10.63
C GLY A 52 8.61 4.41 9.24
N LYS A 53 9.51 5.36 8.98
CA LYS A 53 9.53 6.12 7.72
C LYS A 53 9.86 5.26 6.50
N SER A 54 10.45 4.10 6.72
CA SER A 54 10.79 3.17 5.63
C SER A 54 9.61 2.38 5.13
N MET A 55 8.47 2.42 5.82
CA MET A 55 7.27 1.72 5.41
C MET A 55 6.43 2.60 4.51
N VAL A 56 6.10 2.08 3.33
CA VAL A 56 5.24 2.77 2.35
C VAL A 56 4.06 1.87 2.06
N TYR A 57 2.86 2.39 2.28
CA TYR A 57 1.61 1.67 2.03
C TYR A 57 0.87 2.31 0.87
N LEU A 58 0.46 1.48 -0.08
CA LEU A 58 -0.41 1.88 -1.17
C LEU A 58 -1.70 1.10 -1.01
N LEU A 59 -2.77 1.78 -0.64
CA LEU A 59 -4.03 1.14 -0.26
C LEU A 59 -5.12 1.50 -1.24
N ASP A 60 -5.80 0.48 -1.77
CA ASP A 60 -6.98 0.68 -2.58
C ASP A 60 -8.10 1.24 -1.71
N ILE A 61 -8.73 2.30 -2.17
CA ILE A 61 -9.84 2.91 -1.45
C ILE A 61 -11.06 1.99 -1.42
N ASP A 62 -11.33 1.32 -2.54
CA ASP A 62 -12.53 0.52 -2.71
C ASP A 62 -12.20 -0.97 -2.78
N LEU A 63 -12.39 -1.66 -1.67
CA LEU A 63 -12.16 -3.10 -1.57
C LEU A 63 -13.49 -3.85 -1.65
N LYS A 64 -13.61 -4.70 -2.66
CA LYS A 64 -14.84 -5.45 -2.90
C LYS A 64 -14.98 -6.59 -1.90
N ASN A 65 -16.21 -6.80 -1.43
CA ASN A 65 -16.54 -7.92 -0.54
C ASN A 65 -15.76 -7.95 0.78
N GLN A 66 -15.32 -6.78 1.24
CA GLN A 66 -14.60 -6.65 2.50
C GLN A 66 -15.30 -5.66 3.41
N THR A 67 -15.33 -5.99 4.70
CA THR A 67 -15.95 -5.13 5.72
C THR A 67 -15.16 -3.84 5.89
N LYS A 68 -13.83 -3.96 5.97
CA LYS A 68 -12.97 -2.79 6.10
C LYS A 68 -12.51 -2.33 4.73
N GLN A 69 -12.62 -1.05 4.48
CA GLN A 69 -12.17 -0.42 3.25
C GLN A 69 -10.77 0.17 3.41
N GLY A 70 -10.19 0.62 2.30
CA GLY A 70 -8.82 1.15 2.31
C GLY A 70 -8.61 2.26 3.33
N LEU A 71 -9.59 3.15 3.49
CA LEU A 71 -9.49 4.22 4.48
C LEU A 71 -9.44 3.68 5.91
N ASP A 72 -10.25 2.65 6.20
CA ASP A 72 -10.25 2.02 7.52
C ASP A 72 -8.91 1.38 7.82
N ILE A 73 -8.36 0.67 6.84
CA ILE A 73 -7.05 0.03 6.97
C ILE A 73 -5.96 1.08 7.20
N GLY A 74 -6.00 2.15 6.43
CA GLY A 74 -5.04 3.24 6.58
C GLY A 74 -5.08 3.89 7.97
N LEU A 75 -6.27 4.07 8.52
CA LEU A 75 -6.42 4.61 9.87
C LEU A 75 -5.85 3.67 10.93
N GLU A 76 -6.06 2.38 10.78
CA GLU A 76 -5.49 1.41 11.72
C GLU A 76 -3.97 1.37 11.64
N ILE A 77 -3.41 1.42 10.42
CA ILE A 77 -1.96 1.50 10.24
C ILE A 77 -1.41 2.76 10.90
N ARG A 78 -2.07 3.89 10.71
CA ARG A 78 -1.63 5.17 11.27
C ARG A 78 -1.62 5.16 12.80
N LYS A 79 -2.56 4.46 13.43
CA LYS A 79 -2.58 4.31 14.88
C LYS A 79 -1.38 3.51 15.39
N GLU A 80 -0.97 2.50 14.63
CA GLU A 80 0.16 1.66 15.01
C GLU A 80 1.50 2.28 14.65
N ASP A 81 1.55 3.05 13.57
CA ASP A 81 2.79 3.60 13.03
C ASP A 81 2.58 5.02 12.55
N LEU A 82 3.00 5.98 13.36
CA LEU A 82 2.83 7.41 13.06
C LEU A 82 3.76 7.89 11.96
N LYS A 83 4.80 7.14 11.64
CA LYS A 83 5.84 7.57 10.69
C LYS A 83 5.69 6.93 9.32
N ALA A 84 4.90 5.89 9.19
CA ALA A 84 4.70 5.21 7.90
C ALA A 84 4.13 6.18 6.87
N GLN A 85 4.52 6.00 5.62
CA GLN A 85 3.97 6.75 4.51
C GLN A 85 2.78 5.99 3.95
N ILE A 86 1.64 6.65 3.82
CA ILE A 86 0.40 6.03 3.35
C ILE A 86 -0.15 6.84 2.19
N ALA A 87 -0.47 6.17 1.10
CA ALA A 87 -1.16 6.76 -0.04
C ALA A 87 -2.32 5.87 -0.43
N PHE A 88 -3.37 6.48 -0.95
CA PHE A 88 -4.55 5.75 -1.42
C PHE A 88 -4.56 5.74 -2.94
N VAL A 89 -4.93 4.59 -3.50
CA VAL A 89 -5.06 4.40 -4.95
C VAL A 89 -6.53 4.29 -5.29
N THR A 90 -6.97 5.09 -6.24
CA THR A 90 -8.36 5.02 -6.71
C THR A 90 -8.45 4.14 -7.96
N ALA A 91 -9.66 3.71 -8.27
CA ALA A 91 -9.93 2.94 -9.49
C ALA A 91 -9.57 3.72 -10.77
N TYR A 92 -9.40 5.03 -10.66
CA TYR A 92 -9.05 5.89 -11.78
C TYR A 92 -7.56 6.16 -11.87
N SER A 93 -6.74 5.38 -11.15
CA SER A 93 -5.28 5.44 -11.19
C SER A 93 -4.68 6.74 -10.65
N GLU A 94 -5.37 7.42 -9.77
CA GLU A 94 -4.86 8.60 -9.10
C GLU A 94 -4.40 8.25 -7.69
N PHE A 95 -3.29 8.82 -7.28
CA PHE A 95 -2.79 8.65 -5.92
C PHE A 95 -3.24 9.83 -5.06
N MET A 96 -3.83 9.53 -3.91
CA MET A 96 -4.21 10.53 -2.95
C MET A 96 -3.40 10.32 -1.68
N PRO A 97 -2.37 11.15 -1.44
CA PRO A 97 -1.60 11.03 -0.21
C PRO A 97 -2.42 11.39 1.01
N LEU A 98 -2.19 10.68 2.09
CA LEU A 98 -2.79 11.00 3.37
C LEU A 98 -1.99 12.15 4.00
N THR A 99 -2.61 13.29 4.04
CA THR A 99 -1.98 14.49 4.62
C THR A 99 -2.40 14.70 6.07
#